data_6d8e90ad19b282a42fba99e12a6ac75c
#
_entry.id   6d8e90ad19b282a42fba99e12a6ac75c
#
_cell.length_a   1.000
_cell.length_b   1.000
_cell.length_c   1.000
_cell.angle_alpha   90.00
_cell.angle_beta   90.00
_cell.angle_gamma   90.00
#
_symmetry.space_group_name_H-M   'P 1'
#
loop_
_entity.id
_entity.type
_entity.pdbx_description
1 polymer ?
#
loop_
_entity_poly.entity_id
_entity_poly.type
_entity_poly.pdbx_seq_one_letter_code
_entity_poly.pdbx_strand_id
1 'polypeptide(L)'
;LINDINSMNYGLTLGIQSRIESTINYIFNNANIGNIYINRNITGAIVGVQPFGGHGLSGTGPKAGGPNYLLRLVNEKSYSYDTTAAGGNATLFMLEGNQ
;
A
#
# COMPACT_ATOMS: atom_id res chain seq x y z
N LEU A 1 -19.54 16.93 -8.94
CA LEU A 1 -19.57 15.48 -8.83
C LEU A 1 -18.33 14.92 -8.13
N ILE A 2 -17.07 15.16 -8.61
CA ILE A 2 -15.85 14.63 -7.94
C ILE A 2 -15.71 15.18 -6.52
N ASN A 3 -15.97 16.47 -6.31
CA ASN A 3 -15.96 17.05 -4.98
C ASN A 3 -17.01 16.43 -4.05
N ASP A 4 -18.18 16.10 -4.58
CA ASP A 4 -19.24 15.44 -3.79
C ASP A 4 -18.83 14.03 -3.39
N ILE A 5 -18.22 13.26 -4.31
CA ILE A 5 -17.67 11.93 -4.03
C ILE A 5 -16.61 12.02 -2.94
N ASN A 6 -15.66 12.94 -3.07
CA ASN A 6 -14.59 13.10 -2.10
C ASN A 6 -15.08 13.55 -0.72
N SER A 7 -16.14 14.36 -0.68
CA SER A 7 -16.71 14.87 0.58
C SER A 7 -17.34 13.77 1.45
N MET A 8 -17.77 12.67 0.85
CA MET A 8 -18.33 11.52 1.60
C MET A 8 -17.28 10.77 2.40
N ASN A 9 -15.99 10.94 2.09
CA ASN A 9 -14.86 10.28 2.72
C ASN A 9 -14.90 8.74 2.69
N TYR A 10 -15.71 8.16 1.82
CA TYR A 10 -15.73 6.73 1.49
C TYR A 10 -15.22 6.55 0.06
N GLY A 11 -14.25 5.68 -0.12
CA GLY A 11 -13.63 5.52 -1.44
C GLY A 11 -13.12 4.10 -1.67
N LEU A 12 -14.02 3.13 -1.81
CA LEU A 12 -13.61 1.75 -2.06
C LEU A 12 -13.37 1.49 -3.54
N THR A 13 -14.41 1.59 -4.36
CA THR A 13 -14.35 1.32 -5.79
C THR A 13 -15.09 2.37 -6.60
N LEU A 14 -14.51 2.73 -7.74
CA LEU A 14 -15.12 3.62 -8.74
C LEU A 14 -14.98 3.01 -10.12
N GLY A 15 -16.08 2.92 -10.86
CA GLY A 15 -16.09 2.56 -12.26
C GLY A 15 -16.14 3.81 -13.15
N ILE A 16 -15.26 3.89 -14.12
CA ILE A 16 -15.25 4.94 -15.14
C ILE A 16 -15.54 4.30 -16.50
N GLN A 17 -16.63 4.73 -17.12
CA GLN A 17 -17.01 4.31 -18.48
C GLN A 17 -16.84 5.51 -19.41
N SER A 18 -15.73 5.55 -20.14
CA SER A 18 -15.40 6.66 -21.04
C SER A 18 -14.42 6.22 -22.12
N ARG A 19 -14.51 6.84 -23.29
CA ARG A 19 -13.51 6.73 -24.37
C ARG A 19 -12.60 7.96 -24.43
N ILE A 20 -12.83 8.95 -23.55
CA ILE A 20 -12.10 10.21 -23.52
C ILE A 20 -10.99 10.11 -22.48
N GLU A 21 -9.77 9.98 -22.94
CA GLU A 21 -8.58 9.79 -22.08
C GLU A 21 -8.39 10.94 -21.08
N SER A 22 -8.60 12.19 -21.51
CA SER A 22 -8.48 13.34 -20.61
C SER A 22 -9.50 13.31 -19.46
N THR A 23 -10.70 12.80 -19.70
CA THR A 23 -11.73 12.63 -18.68
C THR A 23 -11.33 11.54 -17.70
N ILE A 24 -10.82 10.41 -18.18
CA ILE A 24 -10.32 9.32 -17.36
C ILE A 24 -9.20 9.81 -16.44
N ASN A 25 -8.21 10.47 -17.02
CA ASN A 25 -7.06 11.00 -16.27
C ASN A 25 -7.47 12.06 -15.25
N TYR A 26 -8.42 12.92 -15.59
CA TYR A 26 -8.94 13.90 -14.63
C TYR A 26 -9.60 13.23 -13.42
N ILE A 27 -10.46 12.25 -13.65
CA ILE A 27 -11.14 11.52 -12.57
C ILE A 27 -10.13 10.75 -11.74
N PHE A 28 -9.20 10.03 -12.38
CA PHE A 28 -8.17 9.26 -11.73
C PHE A 28 -7.31 10.11 -10.78
N ASN A 29 -6.93 11.30 -11.21
CA ASN A 29 -6.06 12.17 -10.42
C ASN A 29 -6.78 12.94 -9.31
N ASN A 30 -8.10 13.08 -9.38
CA ASN A 30 -8.86 13.94 -8.46
C ASN A 30 -9.83 13.18 -7.54
N ALA A 31 -10.17 11.93 -7.85
CA ALA A 31 -11.04 11.13 -7.00
C ALA A 31 -10.24 10.37 -5.93
N ASN A 32 -10.64 10.54 -4.66
CA ASN A 32 -10.03 9.85 -3.51
C ASN A 32 -10.61 8.44 -3.37
N ILE A 33 -10.25 7.57 -4.30
CA ILE A 33 -10.77 6.20 -4.39
C ILE A 33 -9.60 5.20 -4.40
N GLY A 34 -9.74 4.13 -3.67
CA GLY A 34 -8.71 3.10 -3.57
C GLY A 34 -8.59 2.21 -4.78
N ASN A 35 -9.69 1.87 -5.45
CA ASN A 35 -9.69 1.02 -6.64
C ASN A 35 -10.51 1.66 -7.74
N ILE A 36 -9.88 1.95 -8.87
CA ILE A 36 -10.52 2.56 -10.03
C ILE A 36 -10.48 1.56 -11.18
N TYR A 37 -11.65 1.28 -11.74
CA TYR A 37 -11.82 0.36 -12.87
C TYR A 37 -12.32 1.12 -14.10
N ILE A 38 -11.58 1.02 -15.19
CA ILE A 38 -11.84 1.77 -16.41
C ILE A 38 -12.39 0.81 -17.47
N ASN A 39 -13.58 1.14 -18.00
CA ASN A 39 -14.25 0.39 -19.05
C ASN A 39 -14.42 -1.11 -18.75
N ARG A 40 -14.58 -1.44 -17.48
CA ARG A 40 -14.86 -2.80 -17.01
C ARG A 40 -15.86 -2.77 -15.85
N ASN A 41 -16.32 -3.92 -15.49
CA ASN A 41 -17.20 -4.10 -14.34
C ASN A 41 -16.42 -3.87 -13.01
N ILE A 42 -17.10 -3.34 -12.01
CA ILE A 42 -16.53 -2.98 -10.71
C ILE A 42 -16.66 -4.08 -9.66
N THR A 43 -17.20 -5.24 -10.01
CA THR A 43 -17.34 -6.35 -9.09
C THR A 43 -16.04 -7.14 -8.95
N GLY A 44 -15.53 -7.17 -7.72
CA GLY A 44 -14.43 -8.02 -7.32
C GLY A 44 -13.06 -7.63 -7.85
N ALA A 45 -12.05 -7.86 -7.04
CA ALA A 45 -10.66 -7.88 -7.43
C ALA A 45 -10.20 -9.34 -7.59
N ILE A 46 -9.31 -9.59 -8.53
CA ILE A 46 -8.70 -10.90 -8.70
C ILE A 46 -7.58 -11.05 -7.66
N VAL A 47 -7.71 -12.01 -6.77
CA VAL A 47 -6.73 -12.29 -5.71
C VAL A 47 -5.35 -12.58 -6.33
N GLY A 48 -4.31 -11.93 -5.79
CA GLY A 48 -2.95 -12.06 -6.26
C GLY A 48 -2.59 -11.26 -7.52
N VAL A 49 -3.57 -10.65 -8.18
CA VAL A 49 -3.36 -9.83 -9.39
C VAL A 49 -3.71 -8.37 -9.13
N GLN A 50 -4.80 -8.13 -8.42
CA GLN A 50 -5.31 -6.79 -8.14
C GLN A 50 -5.33 -6.54 -6.63
N PRO A 51 -4.37 -5.79 -6.09
CA PRO A 51 -4.44 -5.35 -4.70
C PRO A 51 -5.74 -4.59 -4.44
N PHE A 52 -6.41 -4.90 -3.32
CA PHE A 52 -7.73 -4.37 -3.01
C PHE A 52 -7.75 -3.66 -1.67
N GLY A 53 -8.25 -2.43 -1.65
CA GLY A 53 -8.41 -1.64 -0.45
C GLY A 53 -8.88 -0.22 -0.78
N GLY A 54 -9.64 0.37 0.12
CA GLY A 54 -10.24 1.69 -0.06
C GLY A 54 -9.36 2.84 0.42
N HIS A 55 -9.92 4.02 0.26
CA HIS A 55 -9.37 5.30 0.74
C HIS A 55 -10.31 5.90 1.79
N GLY A 56 -9.80 6.75 2.67
CA GLY A 56 -10.58 7.38 3.73
C GLY A 56 -11.20 6.34 4.68
N LEU A 57 -12.49 6.45 4.96
CA LEU A 57 -13.21 5.53 5.84
C LEU A 57 -13.36 4.11 5.25
N SER A 58 -13.10 3.93 3.97
CA SER A 58 -13.10 2.61 3.32
C SER A 58 -11.74 1.92 3.33
N GLY A 59 -10.72 2.51 3.94
CA GLY A 59 -9.36 1.99 3.94
C GLY A 59 -8.73 1.98 5.32
N THR A 60 -7.84 1.03 5.55
CA THR A 60 -7.11 0.87 6.82
C THR A 60 -5.59 0.87 6.64
N GLY A 61 -5.11 1.21 5.46
CA GLY A 61 -3.67 1.24 5.15
C GLY A 61 -3.33 0.50 3.85
N PRO A 62 -2.22 -0.23 3.77
CA PRO A 62 -1.82 -0.92 2.56
C PRO A 62 -2.88 -1.90 2.07
N LYS A 63 -3.02 -1.98 0.75
CA LYS A 63 -4.03 -2.84 0.11
C LYS A 63 -3.80 -4.32 0.38
N ALA A 64 -4.88 -5.05 0.61
CA ALA A 64 -4.86 -6.49 0.73
C ALA A 64 -4.31 -7.13 -0.57
N GLY A 65 -3.37 -8.07 -0.44
CA GLY A 65 -2.69 -8.69 -1.57
C GLY A 65 -1.69 -7.78 -2.31
N GLY A 66 -1.43 -6.58 -1.78
CA GLY A 66 -0.45 -5.66 -2.35
C GLY A 66 0.95 -5.82 -1.75
N PRO A 67 1.97 -5.23 -2.39
CA PRO A 67 3.38 -5.41 -1.99
C PRO A 67 3.70 -4.80 -0.64
N ASN A 68 2.91 -3.84 -0.19
CA ASN A 68 3.14 -3.12 1.07
C ASN A 68 2.33 -3.67 2.26
N TYR A 69 1.55 -4.72 2.05
CA TYR A 69 0.65 -5.24 3.09
C TYR A 69 1.40 -5.75 4.33
N LEU A 70 2.50 -6.46 4.13
CA LEU A 70 3.30 -7.01 5.23
C LEU A 70 3.98 -5.94 6.10
N LEU A 71 4.25 -4.76 5.55
CA LEU A 71 4.86 -3.66 6.30
C LEU A 71 4.00 -3.20 7.50
N ARG A 72 2.70 -3.42 7.44
CA ARG A 72 1.76 -3.10 8.53
C ARG A 72 1.86 -4.06 9.73
N LEU A 73 2.43 -5.24 9.53
CA LEU A 73 2.54 -6.31 10.51
C LEU A 73 3.91 -6.36 11.19
N VAL A 74 4.83 -5.45 10.85
CA VAL A 74 6.20 -5.40 11.36
C VAL A 74 6.53 -4.03 11.93
N ASN A 75 7.46 -4.02 12.88
CA ASN A 75 8.05 -2.79 13.39
C ASN A 75 9.50 -2.70 12.94
N GLU A 76 9.92 -1.50 12.59
CA GLU A 76 11.32 -1.23 12.31
C GLU A 76 12.12 -1.24 13.62
N LYS A 77 13.28 -1.90 13.62
CA LYS A 77 14.21 -1.93 14.73
C LYS A 77 15.62 -1.63 14.24
N SER A 78 16.23 -0.61 14.84
CA SER A 78 17.64 -0.29 14.60
C SER A 78 18.52 -0.97 15.65
N TYR A 79 19.65 -1.51 15.20
CA TYR A 79 20.64 -2.14 16.06
C TYR A 79 22.04 -1.69 15.66
N SER A 80 22.81 -1.26 16.66
CA SER A 80 24.21 -0.87 16.50
C SER A 80 25.04 -1.50 17.61
N TYR A 81 26.13 -2.12 17.24
CA TYR A 81 27.01 -2.80 18.18
C TYR A 81 28.47 -2.38 17.96
N ASP A 82 29.05 -1.81 19.00
CA ASP A 82 30.47 -1.42 19.02
C ASP A 82 31.34 -2.57 19.52
N THR A 83 31.94 -3.29 18.64
CA THR A 83 32.84 -4.41 18.95
C THR A 83 34.16 -3.93 19.53
N THR A 84 34.58 -2.68 19.29
CA THR A 84 35.81 -2.10 19.81
C THR A 84 35.68 -1.81 21.31
N ALA A 85 34.56 -1.25 21.74
CA ALA A 85 34.27 -0.97 23.15
C ALA A 85 34.16 -2.26 23.97
N ALA A 86 33.74 -3.36 23.40
CA ALA A 86 33.66 -4.67 24.07
C ALA A 86 35.02 -5.37 24.24
N GLY A 87 36.12 -4.84 23.64
CA GLY A 87 37.46 -5.43 23.74
C GLY A 87 37.63 -6.79 23.07
N GLY A 88 36.69 -7.18 22.19
CA GLY A 88 36.65 -8.47 21.54
C GLY A 88 37.16 -8.47 20.10
N ASN A 89 37.49 -9.66 19.63
CA ASN A 89 37.82 -9.86 18.21
C ASN A 89 36.52 -9.98 17.37
N ALA A 90 36.37 -9.12 16.35
CA ALA A 90 35.19 -9.12 15.47
C ALA A 90 34.89 -10.50 14.85
N THR A 91 35.91 -11.32 14.57
CA THR A 91 35.74 -12.67 14.04
C THR A 91 35.08 -13.61 15.06
N LEU A 92 35.39 -13.48 16.35
CA LEU A 92 34.78 -14.29 17.41
C LEU A 92 33.29 -13.95 17.59
N PHE A 93 32.94 -12.66 17.52
CA PHE A 93 31.54 -12.24 17.57
C PHE A 93 30.70 -12.78 16.42
N MET A 94 31.28 -12.89 15.21
CA MET A 94 30.59 -13.50 14.06
C MET A 94 30.35 -15.01 14.24
N LEU A 95 31.23 -15.70 14.95
CA LEU A 95 31.08 -17.13 15.22
C LEU A 95 29.98 -17.43 16.25
N GLU A 96 29.83 -16.57 17.25
CA GLU A 96 28.79 -16.71 18.28
C GLU A 96 27.39 -16.38 17.73
N GLY A 97 27.27 -15.50 16.75
CA GLY A 97 26.00 -15.13 16.12
C GLY A 97 25.37 -16.21 15.24
N ASN A 98 26.06 -17.31 14.96
CA ASN A 98 25.60 -18.42 14.13
C ASN A 98 25.19 -19.68 14.92
N GLN A 99 25.01 -19.56 16.24
CA GLN A 99 24.53 -20.68 17.08
C GLN A 99 23.04 -20.57 17.40
#